data_4af00ea09d3c57173316e18bc0726728
#
_entry.id   4af00ea09d3c57173316e18bc0726728
#
_cell.length_a   1.000
_cell.length_b   1.000
_cell.length_c   1.000
_cell.angle_alpha   90.00
_cell.angle_beta   90.00
_cell.angle_gamma   90.00
#
_symmetry.space_group_name_H-M   'P 1'
#
loop_
_entity.id
_entity.type
_entity.pdbx_description
1 polymer ?
#
loop_
_entity_poly.entity_id
_entity_poly.type
_entity_poly.pdbx_seq_one_letter_code
_entity_poly.pdbx_strand_id
1 'polypeptide(L)'
;MAAPILRVARPTDNLSALQRFYCDGLGLTQLAAFTAHNGFDGLMLGHPQAPYHLEFTHQPGHLVGRAPTADNLLVFYLPDAGEWRAAVQRMAAAGFAPVPAYNPYWDAQGRTFEDPDGYRVVLQQAAWASAEAALVTLRDFRPGDQPVFRQLNEEWISRYFTLEPADLKALDQPEEYILAPGGGILLAELNGQVVGTCALIKMADGSSYELAKMAVSPAAQGQRLGYRLGQAAVQRVRDLGGQRVYLESNSKLEPALALYRKLGFQDLAEPNPSPYARADVQMELLLT
;
A
#
# COMPACT_ATOMS: atom_id res chain seq x y z
N MET A 1 13.37 -10.08 -17.15
CA MET A 1 12.45 -10.80 -18.06
C MET A 1 11.11 -10.06 -18.05
N ALA A 2 10.44 -9.91 -19.19
CA ALA A 2 9.09 -9.36 -19.22
C ALA A 2 8.14 -10.29 -18.46
N ALA A 3 7.19 -9.73 -17.70
CA ALA A 3 6.17 -10.53 -17.03
C ALA A 3 5.30 -11.24 -18.09
N PRO A 4 4.97 -12.55 -17.90
CA PRO A 4 4.08 -13.25 -18.81
C PRO A 4 2.66 -12.67 -18.76
N ILE A 5 1.96 -12.70 -19.88
CA ILE A 5 0.54 -12.35 -19.92
C ILE A 5 -0.28 -13.60 -19.56
N LEU A 6 -1.14 -13.49 -18.56
CA LEU A 6 -2.03 -14.57 -18.13
C LEU A 6 -3.34 -14.54 -18.92
N ARG A 7 -3.74 -15.69 -19.47
CA ARG A 7 -5.10 -15.93 -19.99
C ARG A 7 -5.81 -16.94 -19.08
N VAL A 8 -7.02 -16.59 -18.64
CA VAL A 8 -7.93 -17.52 -18.00
C VAL A 8 -9.03 -17.84 -19.01
N ALA A 9 -9.04 -19.06 -19.54
CA ALA A 9 -10.02 -19.50 -20.53
C ALA A 9 -11.09 -20.39 -19.85
N ARG A 10 -12.37 -20.11 -20.16
CA ARG A 10 -13.52 -20.89 -19.68
C ARG A 10 -14.54 -21.07 -20.80
N PRO A 11 -15.12 -22.26 -20.95
CA PRO A 11 -16.26 -22.46 -21.83
C PRO A 11 -17.53 -21.87 -21.20
N THR A 12 -18.51 -21.55 -22.05
CA THR A 12 -19.83 -21.03 -21.62
C THR A 12 -20.92 -21.47 -22.58
N ASP A 13 -22.13 -21.55 -22.08
CA ASP A 13 -23.32 -21.77 -22.91
C ASP A 13 -23.91 -20.47 -23.46
N ASN A 14 -23.47 -19.28 -22.93
CA ASN A 14 -24.04 -17.99 -23.31
C ASN A 14 -23.03 -16.83 -23.24
N LEU A 15 -22.32 -16.59 -24.35
CA LEU A 15 -21.35 -15.50 -24.47
C LEU A 15 -21.95 -14.12 -24.19
N SER A 16 -23.18 -13.86 -24.65
CA SER A 16 -23.83 -12.55 -24.45
C SER A 16 -24.16 -12.27 -22.99
N ALA A 17 -24.56 -13.29 -22.23
CA ALA A 17 -24.82 -13.16 -20.80
C ALA A 17 -23.53 -12.87 -20.02
N LEU A 18 -22.43 -13.55 -20.37
CA LEU A 18 -21.11 -13.27 -19.78
C LEU A 18 -20.57 -11.90 -20.18
N GLN A 19 -20.75 -11.48 -21.42
CA GLN A 19 -20.37 -10.13 -21.84
C GLN A 19 -21.07 -9.06 -20.99
N ARG A 20 -22.38 -9.20 -20.76
CA ARG A 20 -23.10 -8.27 -19.86
C ARG A 20 -22.53 -8.28 -18.45
N PHE A 21 -22.26 -9.44 -17.89
CA PHE A 21 -21.73 -9.53 -16.52
C PHE A 21 -20.34 -8.88 -16.41
N TYR A 22 -19.44 -9.23 -17.31
CA TYR A 22 -18.04 -8.78 -17.22
C TYR A 22 -17.81 -7.39 -17.82
N CYS A 23 -18.57 -6.93 -18.83
CA CYS A 23 -18.42 -5.59 -19.37
C CYS A 23 -19.33 -4.58 -18.66
N ASP A 24 -20.66 -4.81 -18.69
CA ASP A 24 -21.59 -3.81 -18.13
C ASP A 24 -21.54 -3.79 -16.61
N GLY A 25 -21.40 -4.98 -15.98
CA GLY A 25 -21.29 -5.13 -14.53
C GLY A 25 -19.88 -4.85 -14.00
N LEU A 26 -18.91 -5.67 -14.35
CA LEU A 26 -17.56 -5.59 -13.79
C LEU A 26 -16.74 -4.43 -14.39
N GLY A 27 -17.07 -3.98 -15.62
CA GLY A 27 -16.39 -2.86 -16.30
C GLY A 27 -15.16 -3.29 -17.09
N LEU A 28 -15.04 -4.56 -17.47
CA LEU A 28 -14.00 -5.01 -18.37
C LEU A 28 -14.29 -4.55 -19.82
N THR A 29 -13.23 -4.37 -20.59
CA THR A 29 -13.31 -4.02 -22.00
C THR A 29 -13.25 -5.29 -22.85
N GLN A 30 -14.04 -5.37 -23.92
CA GLN A 30 -13.86 -6.37 -24.95
C GLN A 30 -12.56 -6.09 -25.70
N LEU A 31 -11.58 -6.96 -25.56
CA LEU A 31 -10.27 -6.87 -26.21
C LEU A 31 -10.26 -7.48 -27.60
N ALA A 32 -10.97 -8.63 -27.78
CA ALA A 32 -11.13 -9.30 -29.05
C ALA A 32 -12.36 -10.22 -29.04
N ALA A 33 -12.79 -10.66 -30.21
CA ALA A 33 -13.80 -11.69 -30.40
C ALA A 33 -13.53 -12.46 -31.71
N PHE A 34 -14.00 -13.70 -31.77
CA PHE A 34 -13.97 -14.50 -33.00
C PHE A 34 -15.26 -15.33 -33.12
N THR A 35 -15.62 -15.68 -34.34
CA THR A 35 -16.80 -16.50 -34.67
C THR A 35 -16.41 -17.59 -35.62
N ALA A 36 -16.98 -18.79 -35.42
CA ALA A 36 -16.78 -19.98 -36.24
C ALA A 36 -15.30 -20.38 -36.44
N HIS A 37 -14.42 -20.02 -35.49
CA HIS A 37 -13.01 -20.42 -35.57
C HIS A 37 -12.83 -21.85 -35.06
N ASN A 38 -12.54 -22.78 -35.94
CA ASN A 38 -12.45 -24.23 -35.63
C ASN A 38 -13.69 -24.78 -34.89
N GLY A 39 -14.88 -24.25 -35.18
CA GLY A 39 -16.13 -24.69 -34.57
C GLY A 39 -16.45 -24.01 -33.22
N PHE A 40 -15.72 -22.97 -32.83
CA PHE A 40 -15.96 -22.17 -31.61
C PHE A 40 -16.21 -20.72 -31.94
N ASP A 41 -17.03 -20.10 -31.12
CA ASP A 41 -17.12 -18.65 -30.95
C ASP A 41 -16.39 -18.24 -29.66
N GLY A 42 -15.81 -17.05 -29.62
CA GLY A 42 -15.05 -16.65 -28.47
C GLY A 42 -15.03 -15.14 -28.21
N LEU A 43 -14.83 -14.78 -26.96
CA LEU A 43 -14.81 -13.42 -26.44
C LEU A 43 -13.67 -13.26 -25.46
N MET A 44 -12.76 -12.29 -25.71
CA MET A 44 -11.68 -11.91 -24.80
C MET A 44 -12.02 -10.61 -24.09
N LEU A 45 -12.02 -10.63 -22.76
CA LEU A 45 -12.37 -9.50 -21.89
C LEU A 45 -11.23 -9.18 -20.93
N GLY A 46 -10.96 -7.90 -20.69
CA GLY A 46 -9.92 -7.49 -19.76
C GLY A 46 -9.77 -5.97 -19.70
N HIS A 47 -8.69 -5.54 -19.11
CA HIS A 47 -8.24 -4.15 -19.17
C HIS A 47 -7.07 -4.05 -20.15
N PRO A 48 -7.04 -3.10 -21.10
CA PRO A 48 -6.01 -3.03 -22.15
C PRO A 48 -4.56 -2.96 -21.63
N GLN A 49 -4.37 -2.47 -20.41
CA GLN A 49 -3.05 -2.32 -19.78
C GLN A 49 -2.74 -3.41 -18.74
N ALA A 50 -3.66 -4.36 -18.51
CA ALA A 50 -3.43 -5.41 -17.53
C ALA A 50 -2.63 -6.58 -18.15
N PRO A 51 -1.74 -7.25 -17.39
CA PRO A 51 -1.02 -8.42 -17.87
C PRO A 51 -1.86 -9.70 -17.80
N TYR A 52 -3.18 -9.58 -17.83
CA TYR A 52 -4.11 -10.71 -17.85
C TYR A 52 -5.36 -10.38 -18.66
N HIS A 53 -6.03 -11.41 -19.14
CA HIS A 53 -7.37 -11.33 -19.72
C HIS A 53 -8.15 -12.64 -19.53
N LEU A 54 -9.47 -12.54 -19.63
CA LEU A 54 -10.39 -13.66 -19.59
C LEU A 54 -10.79 -14.00 -21.02
N GLU A 55 -10.86 -15.29 -21.33
CA GLU A 55 -11.43 -15.79 -22.59
C GLU A 55 -12.63 -16.67 -22.28
N PHE A 56 -13.73 -16.40 -22.97
CA PHE A 56 -14.93 -17.23 -22.90
C PHE A 56 -15.17 -17.84 -24.29
N THR A 57 -15.35 -19.16 -24.36
CA THR A 57 -15.56 -19.89 -25.61
C THR A 57 -16.91 -20.60 -25.58
N HIS A 58 -17.60 -20.58 -26.70
CA HIS A 58 -18.85 -21.29 -26.90
C HIS A 58 -18.71 -22.26 -28.11
N GLN A 59 -19.10 -23.50 -27.92
CA GLN A 59 -19.18 -24.47 -29.00
C GLN A 59 -20.65 -24.78 -29.30
N PRO A 60 -21.16 -24.39 -30.48
CA PRO A 60 -22.55 -24.70 -30.86
C PRO A 60 -22.87 -26.18 -30.74
N GLY A 61 -23.96 -26.50 -30.04
CA GLY A 61 -24.40 -27.88 -29.83
C GLY A 61 -23.73 -28.64 -28.68
N HIS A 62 -22.78 -28.01 -27.96
CA HIS A 62 -22.21 -28.56 -26.74
C HIS A 62 -22.68 -27.77 -25.54
N LEU A 63 -23.16 -28.43 -24.48
CA LEU A 63 -23.57 -27.82 -23.22
C LEU A 63 -22.48 -28.04 -22.17
N VAL A 64 -22.06 -26.96 -21.55
CA VAL A 64 -21.00 -26.94 -20.53
C VAL A 64 -21.58 -27.10 -19.13
N GLY A 65 -22.74 -26.48 -18.88
CA GLY A 65 -23.36 -26.42 -17.57
C GLY A 65 -22.74 -25.40 -16.62
N ARG A 66 -23.05 -25.54 -15.34
CA ARG A 66 -22.64 -24.58 -14.30
C ARG A 66 -21.27 -24.90 -13.71
N ALA A 67 -20.69 -23.90 -13.07
CA ALA A 67 -19.45 -24.01 -12.30
C ALA A 67 -19.49 -25.22 -11.34
N PRO A 68 -18.41 -26.00 -11.23
CA PRO A 68 -18.38 -27.23 -10.43
C PRO A 68 -18.42 -26.96 -8.92
N THR A 69 -18.07 -25.76 -8.48
CA THR A 69 -18.04 -25.37 -7.08
C THR A 69 -18.15 -23.85 -6.91
N ALA A 70 -18.74 -23.43 -5.80
CA ALA A 70 -18.80 -22.02 -5.39
C ALA A 70 -17.45 -21.44 -4.90
N ASP A 71 -16.40 -22.30 -4.81
CA ASP A 71 -15.06 -21.90 -4.38
C ASP A 71 -14.18 -21.38 -5.51
N ASN A 72 -14.60 -21.53 -6.77
CA ASN A 72 -13.89 -20.98 -7.91
C ASN A 72 -14.08 -19.46 -7.97
N LEU A 73 -13.06 -18.70 -7.58
CA LEU A 73 -13.11 -17.25 -7.45
C LEU A 73 -12.17 -16.55 -8.42
N LEU A 74 -12.65 -15.46 -9.00
CA LEU A 74 -11.82 -14.37 -9.54
C LEU A 74 -11.90 -13.22 -8.55
N VAL A 75 -10.75 -12.78 -8.01
CA VAL A 75 -10.71 -11.71 -7.00
C VAL A 75 -10.06 -10.48 -7.58
N PHE A 76 -10.80 -9.37 -7.59
CA PHE A 76 -10.30 -8.06 -8.00
C PHE A 76 -10.10 -7.20 -6.77
N TYR A 77 -8.86 -6.77 -6.52
CA TYR A 77 -8.48 -5.92 -5.40
C TYR A 77 -8.61 -4.45 -5.79
N LEU A 78 -9.46 -3.72 -5.08
CA LEU A 78 -9.77 -2.31 -5.28
C LEU A 78 -9.50 -1.58 -3.95
N PRO A 79 -8.28 -1.09 -3.70
CA PRO A 79 -7.90 -0.50 -2.41
C PRO A 79 -8.56 0.85 -2.14
N ASP A 80 -8.91 1.61 -3.18
CA ASP A 80 -9.64 2.86 -3.03
C ASP A 80 -11.12 2.60 -2.76
N ALA A 81 -11.63 3.18 -1.67
CA ALA A 81 -13.01 2.98 -1.25
C ALA A 81 -14.04 3.60 -2.21
N GLY A 82 -13.67 4.66 -2.95
CA GLY A 82 -14.52 5.28 -3.96
C GLY A 82 -14.65 4.39 -5.19
N GLU A 83 -13.53 3.91 -5.71
CA GLU A 83 -13.48 2.97 -6.85
C GLU A 83 -14.22 1.67 -6.54
N TRP A 84 -14.00 1.11 -5.33
CA TRP A 84 -14.70 -0.08 -4.89
C TRP A 84 -16.23 0.11 -4.85
N ARG A 85 -16.71 1.21 -4.24
CA ARG A 85 -18.16 1.52 -4.20
C ARG A 85 -18.73 1.70 -5.60
N ALA A 86 -18.01 2.40 -6.47
CA ALA A 86 -18.44 2.59 -7.86
C ALA A 86 -18.56 1.26 -8.62
N ALA A 87 -17.60 0.33 -8.41
CA ALA A 87 -17.65 -1.00 -9.01
C ALA A 87 -18.84 -1.82 -8.51
N VAL A 88 -19.11 -1.81 -7.20
CA VAL A 88 -20.28 -2.51 -6.62
C VAL A 88 -21.61 -1.91 -7.13
N GLN A 89 -21.70 -0.58 -7.24
CA GLN A 89 -22.88 0.10 -7.80
C GLN A 89 -23.08 -0.22 -9.27
N ARG A 90 -22.03 -0.32 -10.06
CA ARG A 90 -22.09 -0.70 -11.47
C ARG A 90 -22.62 -2.11 -11.65
N MET A 91 -22.18 -3.08 -10.82
CA MET A 91 -22.75 -4.44 -10.80
C MET A 91 -24.26 -4.41 -10.54
N ALA A 92 -24.70 -3.66 -9.52
CA ALA A 92 -26.12 -3.52 -9.19
C ALA A 92 -26.93 -2.86 -10.32
N ALA A 93 -26.38 -1.81 -10.95
CA ALA A 93 -27.04 -1.11 -12.08
C ALA A 93 -27.18 -2.02 -13.32
N ALA A 94 -26.23 -2.94 -13.53
CA ALA A 94 -26.30 -3.95 -14.58
C ALA A 94 -27.25 -5.13 -14.26
N GLY A 95 -27.85 -5.14 -13.05
CA GLY A 95 -28.85 -6.14 -12.61
C GLY A 95 -28.23 -7.34 -11.86
N PHE A 96 -26.98 -7.25 -11.41
CA PHE A 96 -26.32 -8.32 -10.68
C PHE A 96 -26.29 -7.99 -9.19
N ALA A 97 -27.02 -8.78 -8.39
CA ALA A 97 -27.04 -8.66 -6.93
C ALA A 97 -25.84 -9.42 -6.31
N PRO A 98 -25.28 -8.92 -5.19
CA PRO A 98 -24.28 -9.67 -4.46
C PRO A 98 -24.88 -10.95 -3.84
N VAL A 99 -24.05 -11.99 -3.74
CA VAL A 99 -24.36 -13.26 -3.08
C VAL A 99 -23.44 -13.46 -1.88
N PRO A 100 -23.86 -14.22 -0.82
CA PRO A 100 -22.96 -14.59 0.26
C PRO A 100 -21.75 -15.37 -0.27
N ALA A 101 -20.55 -15.01 0.20
CA ALA A 101 -19.36 -15.77 -0.14
C ALA A 101 -19.41 -17.17 0.47
N TYR A 102 -18.85 -18.18 -0.21
CA TYR A 102 -18.69 -19.51 0.38
C TYR A 102 -17.72 -19.47 1.58
N ASN A 103 -16.58 -18.76 1.41
CA ASN A 103 -15.67 -18.46 2.50
C ASN A 103 -16.00 -17.07 3.08
N PRO A 104 -16.47 -16.96 4.35
CA PRO A 104 -16.85 -15.69 4.96
C PRO A 104 -15.72 -14.63 5.00
N TYR A 105 -14.48 -15.02 4.83
CA TYR A 105 -13.36 -14.11 4.70
C TYR A 105 -13.60 -13.02 3.65
N TRP A 106 -14.24 -13.36 2.53
CA TRP A 106 -14.52 -12.44 1.43
C TRP A 106 -15.67 -11.47 1.70
N ASP A 107 -16.51 -11.74 2.71
CA ASP A 107 -17.61 -10.84 3.08
C ASP A 107 -17.19 -9.70 4.01
N ALA A 108 -16.03 -9.84 4.68
CA ALA A 108 -15.53 -8.85 5.64
C ALA A 108 -15.20 -7.49 5.00
N GLN A 109 -14.55 -7.49 3.85
CA GLN A 109 -14.16 -6.27 3.12
C GLN A 109 -14.49 -6.36 1.62
N GLY A 110 -15.29 -7.32 1.21
CA GLY A 110 -15.62 -7.58 -0.18
C GLY A 110 -17.10 -7.73 -0.45
N ARG A 111 -17.42 -7.89 -1.73
CA ARG A 111 -18.74 -8.31 -2.22
C ARG A 111 -18.54 -9.36 -3.29
N THR A 112 -19.24 -10.48 -3.14
CA THR A 112 -19.20 -11.60 -4.08
C THR A 112 -20.38 -11.51 -5.03
N PHE A 113 -20.14 -11.73 -6.30
CA PHE A 113 -21.17 -11.81 -7.36
C PHE A 113 -21.02 -13.13 -8.08
N GLU A 114 -22.15 -13.72 -8.49
CA GLU A 114 -22.17 -14.96 -9.26
C GLU A 114 -22.49 -14.65 -10.72
N ASP A 115 -21.64 -15.12 -11.64
CA ASP A 115 -21.86 -14.94 -13.06
C ASP A 115 -22.95 -15.91 -13.59
N PRO A 116 -23.42 -15.74 -14.84
CA PRO A 116 -24.46 -16.59 -15.42
C PRO A 116 -24.12 -18.08 -15.42
N ASP A 117 -22.86 -18.45 -15.46
CA ASP A 117 -22.40 -19.85 -15.43
C ASP A 117 -22.17 -20.38 -14.00
N GLY A 118 -22.37 -19.54 -12.97
CA GLY A 118 -22.20 -19.89 -11.56
C GLY A 118 -20.79 -19.73 -11.02
N TYR A 119 -19.85 -19.17 -11.79
CA TYR A 119 -18.54 -18.78 -11.28
C TYR A 119 -18.65 -17.48 -10.49
N ARG A 120 -17.80 -17.32 -9.50
CA ARG A 120 -17.87 -16.19 -8.60
C ARG A 120 -16.76 -15.19 -8.79
N VAL A 121 -17.13 -13.92 -8.68
CA VAL A 121 -16.23 -12.77 -8.73
C VAL A 121 -16.34 -12.03 -7.40
N VAL A 122 -15.19 -11.76 -6.77
CA VAL A 122 -15.10 -10.95 -5.55
C VAL A 122 -14.50 -9.60 -5.88
N LEU A 123 -15.20 -8.53 -5.52
CA LEU A 123 -14.67 -7.18 -5.46
C LEU A 123 -14.19 -6.93 -4.04
N GLN A 124 -12.88 -6.99 -3.80
CA GLN A 124 -12.26 -6.88 -2.49
C GLN A 124 -11.74 -5.47 -2.25
N GLN A 125 -12.25 -4.81 -1.20
CA GLN A 125 -11.78 -3.48 -0.79
C GLN A 125 -10.48 -3.61 0.03
N ALA A 126 -9.43 -4.04 -0.62
CA ALA A 126 -8.11 -4.18 -0.02
C ALA A 126 -7.04 -3.99 -1.09
N ALA A 127 -5.82 -3.66 -0.68
CA ALA A 127 -4.66 -3.81 -1.53
C ALA A 127 -4.26 -5.29 -1.61
N TRP A 128 -3.90 -5.78 -2.80
CA TRP A 128 -3.19 -7.04 -2.88
C TRP A 128 -1.83 -6.87 -2.20
N ALA A 129 -1.62 -7.53 -1.08
CA ALA A 129 -0.30 -7.62 -0.50
C ALA A 129 0.54 -8.53 -1.40
N SER A 130 1.29 -7.92 -2.35
CA SER A 130 2.27 -8.66 -3.13
C SER A 130 3.29 -9.31 -2.19
N ALA A 131 3.92 -10.38 -2.62
CA ALA A 131 5.06 -10.97 -1.89
C ALA A 131 6.16 -9.92 -1.61
N GLU A 132 6.27 -8.87 -2.45
CA GLU A 132 7.14 -7.72 -2.22
C GLU A 132 6.72 -6.87 -1.01
N ALA A 133 5.41 -6.69 -0.76
CA ALA A 133 4.94 -6.05 0.48
C ALA A 133 5.20 -6.92 1.72
N ALA A 134 5.25 -8.24 1.56
CA ALA A 134 5.63 -9.19 2.62
C ALA A 134 7.15 -9.19 2.91
N LEU A 135 7.96 -8.71 1.96
CA LEU A 135 9.42 -8.62 2.10
C LEU A 135 9.90 -7.31 2.75
N VAL A 136 8.98 -6.37 3.01
CA VAL A 136 9.32 -5.16 3.80
C VAL A 136 9.27 -5.51 5.27
N THR A 137 10.43 -5.57 5.91
CA THR A 137 10.57 -5.71 7.36
C THR A 137 10.96 -4.39 7.99
N LEU A 138 10.40 -4.11 9.17
CA LEU A 138 10.86 -3.04 10.04
C LEU A 138 11.64 -3.67 11.19
N ARG A 139 12.81 -3.15 11.46
CA ARG A 139 13.65 -3.62 12.56
C ARG A 139 14.38 -2.50 13.27
N ASP A 140 14.86 -2.80 14.42
CA ASP A 140 15.73 -1.90 15.17
C ASP A 140 17.13 -1.80 14.52
N PHE A 141 17.78 -0.69 14.78
CA PHE A 141 19.18 -0.44 14.46
C PHE A 141 20.08 -1.48 15.16
N ARG A 142 21.10 -1.94 14.45
CA ARG A 142 22.10 -2.90 14.92
C ARG A 142 23.51 -2.31 14.75
N PRO A 143 24.49 -2.79 15.51
CA PRO A 143 25.89 -2.45 15.26
C PRO A 143 26.23 -2.69 13.78
N GLY A 144 26.82 -1.69 13.14
CA GLY A 144 27.14 -1.73 11.70
C GLY A 144 26.15 -1.05 10.77
N ASP A 145 24.95 -0.63 11.25
CA ASP A 145 23.96 0.08 10.43
C ASP A 145 24.25 1.59 10.29
N GLN A 146 25.18 2.13 11.07
CA GLN A 146 25.49 3.56 11.05
C GLN A 146 25.81 4.09 9.63
N PRO A 147 26.61 3.41 8.79
CA PRO A 147 26.90 3.92 7.46
C PRO A 147 25.65 4.08 6.58
N VAL A 148 24.74 3.10 6.56
CA VAL A 148 23.52 3.17 5.77
C VAL A 148 22.51 4.16 6.36
N PHE A 149 22.42 4.26 7.68
CA PHE A 149 21.62 5.28 8.38
C PHE A 149 22.08 6.70 7.98
N ARG A 150 23.38 6.94 8.02
CA ARG A 150 23.98 8.20 7.57
C ARG A 150 23.70 8.46 6.10
N GLN A 151 24.03 7.51 5.22
CA GLN A 151 23.88 7.65 3.79
C GLN A 151 22.45 8.05 3.37
N LEU A 152 21.44 7.35 3.88
CA LEU A 152 20.02 7.63 3.55
C LEU A 152 19.63 9.05 3.95
N ASN A 153 20.07 9.52 5.10
CA ASN A 153 19.75 10.86 5.58
C ASN A 153 20.54 11.95 4.82
N GLU A 154 21.82 11.74 4.56
CA GLU A 154 22.65 12.67 3.77
C GLU A 154 22.09 12.83 2.36
N GLU A 155 21.74 11.72 1.68
CA GLU A 155 21.14 11.73 0.36
C GLU A 155 19.82 12.53 0.35
N TRP A 156 18.97 12.33 1.38
CA TRP A 156 17.70 13.03 1.49
C TRP A 156 17.90 14.52 1.81
N ILE A 157 18.74 14.86 2.81
CA ILE A 157 18.99 16.25 3.23
C ILE A 157 19.60 17.03 2.06
N SER A 158 20.63 16.49 1.40
CA SER A 158 21.35 17.15 0.31
C SER A 158 20.49 17.43 -0.92
N ARG A 159 19.36 16.76 -1.07
CA ARG A 159 18.41 17.02 -2.16
C ARG A 159 17.64 18.34 -1.98
N TYR A 160 17.39 18.75 -0.75
CA TYR A 160 16.54 19.89 -0.44
C TYR A 160 17.25 20.99 0.37
N PHE A 161 18.29 20.63 1.10
CA PHE A 161 18.95 21.46 2.09
C PHE A 161 20.46 21.18 2.17
N THR A 162 21.12 21.86 3.10
CA THR A 162 22.52 21.59 3.47
C THR A 162 22.55 20.90 4.84
N LEU A 163 23.49 20.00 5.05
CA LEU A 163 23.76 19.39 6.35
C LEU A 163 24.17 20.44 7.37
N GLU A 164 23.56 20.39 8.53
CA GLU A 164 23.85 21.27 9.65
C GLU A 164 24.61 20.55 10.78
N PRO A 165 25.30 21.24 11.69
CA PRO A 165 26.04 20.60 12.78
C PRO A 165 25.18 19.67 13.66
N ALA A 166 23.90 20.01 13.85
CA ALA A 166 22.96 19.17 14.59
C ALA A 166 22.63 17.85 13.87
N ASP A 167 22.70 17.83 12.52
CA ASP A 167 22.55 16.58 11.76
C ASP A 167 23.74 15.67 12.02
N LEU A 168 24.96 16.20 11.93
CA LEU A 168 26.20 15.45 12.04
C LEU A 168 26.30 14.70 13.37
N LYS A 169 25.88 15.30 14.47
CA LYS A 169 25.87 14.63 15.79
C LYS A 169 25.04 13.34 15.76
N ALA A 170 23.84 13.41 15.22
CA ALA A 170 22.95 12.25 15.17
C ALA A 170 23.39 11.20 14.15
N LEU A 171 24.03 11.63 13.03
CA LEU A 171 24.42 10.75 11.95
C LEU A 171 25.77 10.09 12.18
N ASP A 172 26.70 10.77 12.85
CA ASP A 172 28.05 10.26 13.12
C ASP A 172 28.10 9.34 14.32
N GLN A 173 27.32 9.63 15.35
CA GLN A 173 27.33 8.90 16.62
C GLN A 173 25.92 8.54 17.08
N PRO A 174 25.14 7.76 16.26
CA PRO A 174 23.75 7.45 16.58
C PRO A 174 23.60 6.63 17.85
N GLU A 175 24.55 5.77 18.18
CA GLU A 175 24.53 4.98 19.42
C GLU A 175 24.63 5.89 20.65
N GLU A 176 25.53 6.88 20.64
CA GLU A 176 25.74 7.77 21.78
C GLU A 176 24.66 8.84 21.86
N TYR A 177 24.25 9.42 20.70
CA TYR A 177 23.35 10.55 20.67
C TYR A 177 21.87 10.16 20.74
N ILE A 178 21.50 9.01 20.18
CA ILE A 178 20.10 8.59 20.09
C ILE A 178 19.80 7.41 21.01
N LEU A 179 20.60 6.31 20.92
CA LEU A 179 20.26 5.06 21.60
C LEU A 179 20.60 5.11 23.09
N ALA A 180 21.78 5.57 23.46
CA ALA A 180 22.22 5.59 24.86
C ALA A 180 21.32 6.46 25.78
N PRO A 181 20.75 7.61 25.34
CA PRO A 181 19.77 8.37 26.13
C PRO A 181 18.40 7.69 26.25
N GLY A 182 18.18 6.54 25.62
CA GLY A 182 16.90 5.81 25.62
C GLY A 182 15.98 6.14 24.47
N GLY A 183 16.53 6.64 23.37
CA GLY A 183 15.84 6.77 22.08
C GLY A 183 15.84 5.46 21.30
N GLY A 184 15.50 5.53 20.01
CA GLY A 184 15.46 4.38 19.12
C GLY A 184 15.67 4.74 17.66
N ILE A 185 16.13 3.80 16.86
CA ILE A 185 16.22 3.96 15.41
C ILE A 185 15.58 2.74 14.77
N LEU A 186 14.61 3.00 13.89
CA LEU A 186 13.92 1.99 13.09
C LEU A 186 14.44 2.03 11.66
N LEU A 187 14.70 0.87 11.10
CA LEU A 187 15.11 0.69 9.71
C LEU A 187 14.07 -0.12 8.96
N ALA A 188 13.77 0.31 7.73
CA ALA A 188 12.96 -0.44 6.79
C ALA A 188 13.86 -1.19 5.82
N GLU A 189 13.72 -2.50 5.76
CA GLU A 189 14.40 -3.36 4.79
C GLU A 189 13.43 -3.79 3.69
N LEU A 190 13.91 -3.75 2.47
CA LEU A 190 13.25 -4.30 1.29
C LEU A 190 14.20 -5.33 0.68
N ASN A 191 13.78 -6.60 0.64
CA ASN A 191 14.61 -7.71 0.13
C ASN A 191 15.99 -7.80 0.81
N GLY A 192 16.07 -7.52 2.13
CA GLY A 192 17.31 -7.55 2.91
C GLY A 192 18.20 -6.32 2.77
N GLN A 193 17.81 -5.33 1.96
CA GLN A 193 18.49 -4.05 1.88
C GLN A 193 17.78 -2.99 2.71
N VAL A 194 18.52 -2.23 3.51
CA VAL A 194 17.98 -1.08 4.23
C VAL A 194 17.68 0.04 3.23
N VAL A 195 16.41 0.43 3.15
CA VAL A 195 15.90 1.43 2.20
C VAL A 195 15.17 2.59 2.87
N GLY A 196 15.03 2.55 4.19
CA GLY A 196 14.41 3.62 4.95
C GLY A 196 14.81 3.63 6.41
N THR A 197 14.71 4.78 7.04
CA THR A 197 15.09 5.01 8.42
C THR A 197 14.17 6.01 9.11
N CYS A 198 14.06 5.90 10.42
CA CYS A 198 13.40 6.86 11.29
C CYS A 198 14.01 6.79 12.69
N ALA A 199 14.41 7.92 13.26
CA ALA A 199 14.95 8.01 14.61
C ALA A 199 13.94 8.61 15.58
N LEU A 200 14.02 8.17 16.83
CA LEU A 200 13.30 8.70 17.99
C LEU A 200 14.34 9.20 18.99
N ILE A 201 14.47 10.50 19.13
CA ILE A 201 15.40 11.13 20.08
C ILE A 201 14.64 11.47 21.34
N LYS A 202 15.06 10.88 22.47
CA LYS A 202 14.43 11.16 23.76
C LYS A 202 14.70 12.60 24.19
N MET A 203 13.66 13.33 24.52
CA MET A 203 13.75 14.73 24.94
C MET A 203 14.07 14.87 26.42
N ALA A 204 14.55 16.05 26.83
CA ALA A 204 15.01 16.32 28.20
C ALA A 204 13.90 16.24 29.27
N ASP A 205 12.62 16.35 28.89
CA ASP A 205 11.47 16.19 29.79
C ASP A 205 11.24 14.73 30.21
N GLY A 206 11.94 13.78 29.60
CA GLY A 206 11.89 12.35 29.92
C GLY A 206 10.68 11.59 29.41
N SER A 207 9.64 12.28 28.94
CA SER A 207 8.36 11.70 28.46
C SER A 207 8.06 11.96 26.99
N SER A 208 8.78 12.90 26.36
CA SER A 208 8.64 13.23 24.95
C SER A 208 9.76 12.63 24.09
N TYR A 209 9.45 12.37 22.83
CA TYR A 209 10.41 11.91 21.84
C TYR A 209 10.30 12.74 20.57
N GLU A 210 11.44 13.17 20.02
CA GLU A 210 11.50 13.79 18.71
C GLU A 210 11.58 12.71 17.64
N LEU A 211 10.64 12.70 16.69
CA LEU A 211 10.69 11.91 15.47
C LEU A 211 11.57 12.65 14.46
N ALA A 212 12.77 12.14 14.24
CA ALA A 212 13.79 12.76 13.43
C ALA A 212 14.41 11.76 12.43
N LYS A 213 15.27 12.26 11.54
CA LYS A 213 16.07 11.44 10.62
C LYS A 213 15.22 10.41 9.86
N MET A 214 14.03 10.84 9.41
CA MET A 214 13.15 10.02 8.59
C MET A 214 13.50 10.22 7.12
N ALA A 215 13.99 9.16 6.51
CA ALA A 215 14.35 9.14 5.11
C ALA A 215 13.94 7.80 4.46
N VAL A 216 13.54 7.85 3.18
CA VAL A 216 13.26 6.66 2.36
C VAL A 216 13.97 6.83 1.03
N SER A 217 14.74 5.82 0.63
CA SER A 217 15.43 5.78 -0.65
C SER A 217 14.47 6.05 -1.82
N PRO A 218 14.85 6.89 -2.80
CA PRO A 218 14.01 7.17 -3.97
C PRO A 218 13.51 5.93 -4.69
N ALA A 219 14.34 4.90 -4.80
CA ALA A 219 13.99 3.63 -5.45
C ALA A 219 12.89 2.84 -4.70
N ALA A 220 12.68 3.13 -3.42
CA ALA A 220 11.68 2.47 -2.58
C ALA A 220 10.47 3.36 -2.26
N GLN A 221 10.39 4.55 -2.83
CA GLN A 221 9.22 5.44 -2.68
C GLN A 221 7.98 4.84 -3.37
N GLY A 222 6.79 5.31 -2.97
CA GLY A 222 5.51 4.79 -3.48
C GLY A 222 5.00 3.53 -2.75
N GLN A 223 5.84 2.85 -1.96
CA GLN A 223 5.49 1.63 -1.20
C GLN A 223 4.98 1.92 0.23
N ARG A 224 4.60 3.14 0.53
CA ARG A 224 4.13 3.59 1.86
C ARG A 224 5.12 3.36 3.02
N LEU A 225 6.42 3.21 2.73
CA LEU A 225 7.44 2.92 3.76
C LEU A 225 7.54 4.03 4.82
N GLY A 226 7.48 5.30 4.42
CA GLY A 226 7.47 6.42 5.35
C GLY A 226 6.29 6.34 6.34
N TYR A 227 5.09 5.99 5.85
CA TYR A 227 3.92 5.82 6.71
C TYR A 227 4.09 4.65 7.69
N ARG A 228 4.60 3.50 7.23
CA ARG A 228 4.89 2.34 8.08
C ARG A 228 5.94 2.64 9.14
N LEU A 229 7.04 3.34 8.77
CA LEU A 229 8.06 3.79 9.72
C LEU A 229 7.48 4.73 10.76
N GLY A 230 6.68 5.73 10.32
CA GLY A 230 6.03 6.67 11.24
C GLY A 230 5.05 6.00 12.20
N GLN A 231 4.23 5.05 11.73
CA GLN A 231 3.35 4.26 12.60
C GLN A 231 4.15 3.43 13.62
N ALA A 232 5.21 2.77 13.18
CA ALA A 232 6.07 1.96 14.06
C ALA A 232 6.80 2.85 15.08
N ALA A 233 7.24 4.03 14.67
CA ALA A 233 7.87 5.00 15.57
C ALA A 233 6.90 5.49 16.66
N VAL A 234 5.68 5.86 16.29
CA VAL A 234 4.64 6.25 17.26
C VAL A 234 4.31 5.11 18.22
N GLN A 235 4.19 3.88 17.71
CA GLN A 235 3.96 2.71 18.56
C GLN A 235 5.14 2.46 19.51
N ARG A 236 6.36 2.58 19.03
CA ARG A 236 7.56 2.45 19.86
C ARG A 236 7.58 3.46 21.01
N VAL A 237 7.18 4.69 20.77
CA VAL A 237 7.09 5.70 21.86
C VAL A 237 6.05 5.30 22.90
N ARG A 238 4.89 4.75 22.49
CA ARG A 238 3.91 4.19 23.45
C ARG A 238 4.49 3.05 24.26
N ASP A 239 5.19 2.12 23.62
CA ASP A 239 5.82 0.97 24.28
C ASP A 239 6.90 1.39 25.28
N LEU A 240 7.56 2.52 25.04
CA LEU A 240 8.52 3.14 25.94
C LEU A 240 7.88 3.99 27.07
N GLY A 241 6.54 4.07 27.11
CA GLY A 241 5.81 4.87 28.09
C GLY A 241 5.86 6.38 27.80
N GLY A 242 6.22 6.78 26.58
CA GLY A 242 6.23 8.17 26.17
C GLY A 242 4.82 8.72 25.99
N GLN A 243 4.65 10.00 26.26
CA GLN A 243 3.35 10.70 26.25
C GLN A 243 3.20 11.64 25.05
N ARG A 244 4.28 11.94 24.34
CA ARG A 244 4.31 12.90 23.26
C ARG A 244 5.35 12.53 22.21
N VAL A 245 4.97 12.66 20.95
CA VAL A 245 5.91 12.66 19.82
C VAL A 245 5.94 14.06 19.23
N TYR A 246 7.12 14.62 19.07
CA TYR A 246 7.39 15.93 18.50
C TYR A 246 8.17 15.74 17.19
N LEU A 247 8.05 16.66 16.24
CA LEU A 247 8.90 16.69 15.05
C LEU A 247 9.12 18.11 14.54
N GLU A 248 10.23 18.27 13.83
CA GLU A 248 10.56 19.47 13.08
C GLU A 248 10.61 19.16 11.59
N SER A 249 10.12 20.07 10.76
CA SER A 249 10.05 19.92 9.31
C SER A 249 10.19 21.27 8.60
N ASN A 250 9.96 21.27 7.30
CA ASN A 250 9.98 22.50 6.51
C ASN A 250 8.73 22.56 5.63
N SER A 251 8.18 23.76 5.45
CA SER A 251 6.97 24.02 4.65
C SER A 251 7.09 23.57 3.19
N LYS A 252 8.31 23.53 2.63
CA LYS A 252 8.58 23.00 1.27
C LYS A 252 8.37 21.51 1.13
N LEU A 253 8.29 20.77 2.23
CA LEU A 253 8.18 19.31 2.26
C LEU A 253 6.71 18.87 2.37
N GLU A 254 5.85 19.36 1.48
CA GLU A 254 4.41 19.07 1.50
C GLU A 254 4.06 17.57 1.62
N PRO A 255 4.74 16.62 0.92
CA PRO A 255 4.46 15.20 1.08
C PRO A 255 4.75 14.67 2.49
N ALA A 256 5.80 15.19 3.16
CA ALA A 256 6.13 14.81 4.53
C ALA A 256 5.10 15.39 5.53
N LEU A 257 4.70 16.63 5.36
CA LEU A 257 3.66 17.25 6.19
C LEU A 257 2.32 16.53 6.07
N ALA A 258 1.93 16.16 4.84
CA ALA A 258 0.73 15.35 4.61
C ALA A 258 0.82 13.98 5.29
N LEU A 259 1.99 13.34 5.27
CA LEU A 259 2.26 12.09 5.97
C LEU A 259 2.08 12.26 7.49
N TYR A 260 2.67 13.29 8.08
CA TYR A 260 2.59 13.54 9.53
C TYR A 260 1.16 13.84 9.98
N ARG A 261 0.40 14.66 9.22
CA ARG A 261 -1.03 14.89 9.50
C ARG A 261 -1.84 13.59 9.42
N LYS A 262 -1.55 12.71 8.46
CA LYS A 262 -2.18 11.40 8.35
C LYS A 262 -1.85 10.47 9.53
N LEU A 263 -0.70 10.62 10.17
CA LEU A 263 -0.31 9.92 11.39
C LEU A 263 -0.96 10.52 12.65
N GLY A 264 -1.65 11.66 12.54
CA GLY A 264 -2.35 12.33 13.64
C GLY A 264 -1.59 13.49 14.25
N PHE A 265 -0.44 13.88 13.70
CA PHE A 265 0.29 15.05 14.17
C PHE A 265 -0.49 16.34 13.86
N GLN A 266 -0.39 17.30 14.77
CA GLN A 266 -0.96 18.64 14.67
C GLN A 266 0.14 19.69 14.70
N ASP A 267 -0.06 20.78 13.97
CA ASP A 267 0.89 21.90 13.95
C ASP A 267 0.96 22.55 15.38
N LEU A 268 2.16 22.85 15.85
CA LEU A 268 2.35 23.54 17.12
C LEU A 268 1.94 25.00 16.98
N ALA A 269 1.11 25.49 17.92
CA ALA A 269 0.64 26.87 17.90
C ALA A 269 1.77 27.88 18.22
N GLU A 270 2.69 27.50 19.11
CA GLU A 270 3.85 28.31 19.50
C GLU A 270 5.13 27.50 19.25
N PRO A 271 5.88 27.81 18.18
CA PRO A 271 7.12 27.10 17.87
C PRO A 271 8.20 27.33 18.94
N ASN A 272 8.93 26.27 19.25
CA ASN A 272 10.11 26.32 20.11
C ASN A 272 11.36 26.73 19.30
N PRO A 273 12.42 27.24 19.95
CA PRO A 273 13.71 27.41 19.29
C PRO A 273 14.20 26.09 18.70
N SER A 274 14.55 26.09 17.40
CA SER A 274 15.05 24.93 16.70
C SER A 274 16.57 24.98 16.55
N PRO A 275 17.29 23.84 16.67
CA PRO A 275 18.69 23.75 16.33
C PRO A 275 18.93 23.73 14.81
N TYR A 276 17.87 23.65 13.99
CA TYR A 276 17.93 23.59 12.53
C TYR A 276 17.44 24.91 11.94
N ALA A 277 18.34 25.64 11.24
CA ALA A 277 17.97 26.88 10.56
C ALA A 277 16.93 26.68 9.45
N ARG A 278 16.87 25.46 8.90
CA ARG A 278 15.91 25.10 7.86
C ARG A 278 14.51 24.73 8.39
N ALA A 279 14.33 24.52 9.70
CA ALA A 279 13.03 24.13 10.25
C ALA A 279 12.13 25.36 10.40
N ASP A 280 10.97 25.35 9.76
CA ASP A 280 9.94 26.39 9.85
C ASP A 280 8.55 25.81 10.21
N VAL A 281 8.45 24.51 10.38
CA VAL A 281 7.25 23.79 10.81
C VAL A 281 7.59 22.88 11.98
N GLN A 282 6.78 22.96 13.04
CA GLN A 282 6.87 22.07 14.20
C GLN A 282 5.51 21.43 14.44
N MET A 283 5.51 20.14 14.68
CA MET A 283 4.27 19.37 14.89
C MET A 283 4.41 18.45 16.10
N GLU A 284 3.28 18.13 16.71
CA GLU A 284 3.23 17.17 17.82
C GLU A 284 2.05 16.19 17.70
N LEU A 285 2.22 15.05 18.35
CA LEU A 285 1.19 14.04 18.57
C LEU A 285 1.18 13.67 20.04
N LEU A 286 0.09 13.97 20.73
CA LEU A 286 -0.13 13.55 22.11
C LEU A 286 -0.62 12.11 22.14
N LEU A 287 0.02 11.29 22.95
CA LEU A 287 -0.29 9.87 23.12
C LEU A 287 -1.11 9.70 24.39
N THR A 288 -2.40 9.43 24.22
CA THR A 288 -3.33 9.09 25.31
C THR A 288 -3.29 7.59 25.61
#